data_968926c0d531001a7cfa70e381964d0c
#
_entry.id   968926c0d531001a7cfa70e381964d0c
#
_cell.length_a   1.000
_cell.length_b   1.000
_cell.length_c   1.000
_cell.angle_alpha   90.00
_cell.angle_beta   90.00
_cell.angle_gamma   90.00
#
_symmetry.space_group_name_H-M   'P 1'
#
loop_
_entity.id
_entity.type
_entity.pdbx_description
1 polymer ?
#
loop_
_entity_poly.entity_id
_entity_poly.type
_entity_poly.pdbx_seq_one_letter_code
_entity_poly.pdbx_strand_id
1 'polypeptide(L)'
;RSLHETYDDVLNEPLPHAMVRVSRRRPMEVLRRIAATLVLVVGGAAGGWVLNDVASSQTDSLAAAFPARAGIIHATYYAERRHAVEVAAGEKPHLVAWLSKRLGTEVQIPDLTEAGFQLVGGRMLPGESKPAAHFLYEDIEGGRVTLYMRHGDTGGSNTKFSFAQNGGVGVYYWINGPTGYA
;
A
#
# COMPACT_ATOMS: atom_id res chain seq x y z
N ARG A 1 17.81 21.99 -83.73
CA ARG A 1 16.51 22.42 -83.20
C ARG A 1 16.52 22.10 -81.73
N SER A 2 16.48 23.14 -80.91
CA SER A 2 16.55 22.93 -79.47
C SER A 2 15.19 22.43 -78.94
N LEU A 3 15.22 21.55 -77.93
CA LEU A 3 14.03 21.03 -77.25
C LEU A 3 13.08 22.17 -76.74
N HIS A 4 13.65 23.34 -76.46
CA HIS A 4 12.87 24.51 -76.02
C HIS A 4 11.85 25.01 -77.10
N GLU A 5 12.23 25.02 -78.41
CA GLU A 5 11.31 25.49 -79.43
C GLU A 5 10.07 24.62 -79.66
N THR A 6 10.15 23.36 -79.22
CA THR A 6 9.08 22.38 -79.44
C THR A 6 8.11 22.32 -78.27
N TYR A 7 8.49 22.82 -77.11
CA TYR A 7 7.69 22.66 -75.87
C TYR A 7 7.34 24.00 -75.18
N ASP A 8 7.71 25.16 -75.79
CA ASP A 8 7.42 26.46 -75.23
C ASP A 8 5.88 26.74 -75.08
N ASP A 9 5.06 26.22 -75.99
CA ASP A 9 3.63 26.32 -75.94
C ASP A 9 3.02 25.52 -74.74
N VAL A 10 3.63 24.42 -74.35
CA VAL A 10 3.17 23.58 -73.24
C VAL A 10 3.53 24.18 -71.90
N LEU A 11 4.64 24.95 -71.85
CA LEU A 11 5.04 25.63 -70.62
C LEU A 11 4.15 26.85 -70.26
N ASN A 12 3.46 27.42 -71.26
CA ASN A 12 2.56 28.53 -71.07
C ASN A 12 1.08 28.12 -70.96
N GLU A 13 0.78 26.82 -70.98
CA GLU A 13 -0.58 26.34 -70.83
C GLU A 13 -1.10 26.64 -69.42
N PRO A 14 -2.25 27.29 -69.25
CA PRO A 14 -2.79 27.60 -67.93
C PRO A 14 -3.14 26.31 -67.21
N LEU A 15 -2.57 26.10 -66.02
CA LEU A 15 -2.83 24.92 -65.18
C LEU A 15 -4.35 24.75 -64.98
N PRO A 16 -4.90 23.57 -65.22
CA PRO A 16 -6.32 23.31 -65.02
C PRO A 16 -6.71 23.58 -63.58
N HIS A 17 -7.77 24.36 -63.40
CA HIS A 17 -8.27 24.79 -62.06
C HIS A 17 -8.50 23.62 -61.10
N ALA A 18 -8.60 22.39 -61.60
CA ALA A 18 -8.69 21.18 -60.77
C ALA A 18 -7.39 20.84 -60.05
N MET A 19 -6.21 21.21 -60.57
CA MET A 19 -4.90 20.92 -59.93
C MET A 19 -4.49 22.00 -58.91
N VAL A 20 -5.13 23.16 -58.90
CA VAL A 20 -4.85 24.25 -57.94
C VAL A 20 -5.57 24.04 -56.61
N ARG A 21 -6.45 23.02 -56.48
CA ARG A 21 -6.96 22.59 -55.18
C ARG A 21 -5.92 21.83 -54.39
N VAL A 22 -4.81 22.47 -54.07
CA VAL A 22 -4.00 22.03 -52.92
C VAL A 22 -4.93 22.10 -51.70
N SER A 23 -5.26 20.93 -51.18
CA SER A 23 -6.03 20.78 -49.95
C SER A 23 -5.39 21.68 -48.88
N ARG A 24 -5.92 22.91 -48.72
CA ARG A 24 -5.64 23.72 -47.55
C ARG A 24 -6.19 22.94 -46.37
N ARG A 25 -5.42 22.00 -45.85
CA ARG A 25 -5.71 21.38 -44.57
C ARG A 25 -5.91 22.53 -43.61
N ARG A 26 -7.11 22.68 -43.14
CA ARG A 26 -7.49 23.80 -42.26
C ARG A 26 -6.59 23.69 -41.02
N PRO A 27 -5.63 24.60 -40.82
CA PRO A 27 -4.66 24.49 -39.73
C PRO A 27 -5.37 24.44 -38.37
N MET A 28 -6.60 24.96 -38.31
CA MET A 28 -7.45 24.99 -37.14
C MET A 28 -7.92 23.58 -36.69
N GLU A 29 -8.12 22.63 -37.60
CA GLU A 29 -8.51 21.26 -37.22
C GLU A 29 -7.32 20.46 -36.63
N VAL A 30 -6.13 20.70 -37.15
CA VAL A 30 -4.90 20.11 -36.60
C VAL A 30 -4.60 20.71 -35.22
N LEU A 31 -4.73 22.02 -35.08
CA LEU A 31 -4.55 22.70 -33.79
C LEU A 31 -5.56 22.24 -32.75
N ARG A 32 -6.84 22.03 -33.14
CA ARG A 32 -7.89 21.54 -32.26
C ARG A 32 -7.65 20.09 -31.78
N ARG A 33 -7.11 19.26 -32.66
CA ARG A 33 -6.72 17.86 -32.30
C ARG A 33 -5.53 17.83 -31.35
N ILE A 34 -4.52 18.66 -31.58
CA ILE A 34 -3.36 18.80 -30.71
C ILE A 34 -3.79 19.35 -29.33
N ALA A 35 -4.63 20.37 -29.29
CA ALA A 35 -5.17 20.92 -28.05
C ALA A 35 -5.98 19.89 -27.26
N ALA A 36 -6.83 19.09 -27.92
CA ALA A 36 -7.61 18.04 -27.26
C ALA A 36 -6.72 16.94 -26.68
N THR A 37 -5.65 16.53 -27.37
CA THR A 37 -4.68 15.54 -26.87
C THR A 37 -3.90 16.10 -25.68
N LEU A 38 -3.54 17.37 -25.74
CA LEU A 38 -2.80 18.03 -24.64
C LEU A 38 -3.65 18.14 -23.36
N VAL A 39 -4.93 18.46 -23.51
CA VAL A 39 -5.89 18.49 -22.38
C VAL A 39 -6.07 17.11 -21.78
N LEU A 40 -6.14 16.05 -22.58
CA LEU A 40 -6.24 14.68 -22.09
C LEU A 40 -4.96 14.22 -21.37
N VAL A 41 -3.79 14.57 -21.90
CA VAL A 41 -2.50 14.22 -21.27
C VAL A 41 -2.31 14.97 -19.96
N VAL A 42 -2.56 16.28 -19.94
CA VAL A 42 -2.42 17.09 -18.72
C VAL A 42 -3.49 16.72 -17.69
N GLY A 43 -4.73 16.53 -18.13
CA GLY A 43 -5.83 16.09 -17.25
C GLY A 43 -5.61 14.69 -16.68
N GLY A 44 -5.09 13.76 -17.50
CA GLY A 44 -4.74 12.41 -17.08
C GLY A 44 -3.55 12.37 -16.12
N ALA A 45 -2.52 13.18 -16.37
CA ALA A 45 -1.36 13.29 -15.49
C ALA A 45 -1.72 13.93 -14.14
N ALA A 46 -2.49 15.02 -14.15
CA ALA A 46 -2.95 15.68 -12.93
C ALA A 46 -3.92 14.79 -12.13
N GLY A 47 -4.88 14.15 -12.80
CA GLY A 47 -5.82 13.22 -12.17
C GLY A 47 -5.11 11.98 -11.62
N GLY A 48 -4.16 11.42 -12.35
CA GLY A 48 -3.35 10.28 -11.90
C GLY A 48 -2.48 10.64 -10.69
N TRP A 49 -1.92 11.85 -10.65
CA TRP A 49 -1.12 12.30 -9.52
C TRP A 49 -1.96 12.50 -8.26
N VAL A 50 -3.14 13.13 -8.37
CA VAL A 50 -4.07 13.30 -7.26
C VAL A 50 -4.58 11.95 -6.73
N LEU A 51 -4.93 11.01 -7.61
CA LEU A 51 -5.37 9.68 -7.21
C LEU A 51 -4.25 8.88 -6.52
N ASN A 52 -3.01 9.02 -6.99
CA ASN A 52 -1.85 8.38 -6.36
C ASN A 52 -1.55 9.01 -5.00
N ASP A 53 -1.68 10.31 -4.84
CA ASP A 53 -1.44 11.02 -3.58
C ASP A 53 -2.48 10.64 -2.52
N VAL A 54 -3.75 10.54 -2.90
CA VAL A 54 -4.84 10.05 -2.02
C VAL A 54 -4.62 8.59 -1.62
N ALA A 55 -4.22 7.73 -2.56
CA ALA A 55 -3.96 6.31 -2.27
C ALA A 55 -2.73 6.13 -1.37
N SER A 56 -1.64 6.87 -1.60
CA SER A 56 -0.45 6.82 -0.75
C SER A 56 -0.72 7.40 0.64
N SER A 57 -1.50 8.46 0.76
CA SER A 57 -1.89 9.04 2.05
C SER A 57 -2.72 8.07 2.90
N GLN A 58 -3.58 7.27 2.29
CA GLN A 58 -4.32 6.21 3.01
C GLN A 58 -3.40 5.09 3.49
N THR A 59 -2.45 4.67 2.67
CA THR A 59 -1.48 3.61 3.04
C THR A 59 -0.56 4.10 4.16
N ASP A 60 -0.08 5.33 4.08
CA ASP A 60 0.76 5.95 5.11
C ASP A 60 0.00 6.14 6.43
N SER A 61 -1.29 6.50 6.38
CA SER A 61 -2.12 6.64 7.57
C SER A 61 -2.39 5.30 8.25
N LEU A 62 -2.61 4.22 7.50
CA LEU A 62 -2.76 2.87 8.02
C LEU A 62 -1.46 2.33 8.64
N ALA A 63 -0.31 2.59 7.97
CA ALA A 63 0.99 2.21 8.49
C ALA A 63 1.35 2.97 9.79
N ALA A 64 0.99 4.25 9.89
CA ALA A 64 1.17 5.05 11.10
C ALA A 64 0.20 4.67 12.24
N ALA A 65 -1.03 4.32 11.90
CA ALA A 65 -2.02 3.90 12.89
C ALA A 65 -1.72 2.53 13.52
N PHE A 66 -0.98 1.67 12.80
CA PHE A 66 -0.70 0.32 13.24
C PHE A 66 0.15 0.25 14.52
N PRO A 67 1.32 0.93 14.63
CA PRO A 67 2.10 0.95 15.87
C PRO A 67 1.36 1.67 17.01
N ALA A 68 0.60 2.71 16.72
CA ALA A 68 -0.20 3.41 17.72
C ALA A 68 -1.23 2.47 18.37
N ARG A 69 -1.91 1.67 17.56
CA ARG A 69 -2.87 0.67 18.04
C ARG A 69 -2.18 -0.43 18.87
N ALA A 70 -1.04 -0.93 18.43
CA ALA A 70 -0.27 -1.92 19.18
C ALA A 70 0.15 -1.38 20.56
N GLY A 71 0.59 -0.12 20.63
CA GLY A 71 0.92 0.54 21.90
C GLY A 71 -0.27 0.67 22.85
N ILE A 72 -1.45 1.03 22.34
CA ILE A 72 -2.69 1.09 23.14
C ILE A 72 -3.08 -0.30 23.67
N ILE A 73 -2.99 -1.32 22.83
CA ILE A 73 -3.29 -2.70 23.20
C ILE A 73 -2.32 -3.17 24.29
N HIS A 74 -1.01 -2.93 24.11
CA HIS A 74 -0.03 -3.24 25.12
C HIS A 74 -0.37 -2.59 26.46
N ALA A 75 -0.59 -1.28 26.48
CA ALA A 75 -0.91 -0.54 27.70
C ALA A 75 -2.16 -1.09 28.40
N THR A 76 -3.18 -1.48 27.63
CA THR A 76 -4.42 -2.05 28.15
C THR A 76 -4.19 -3.40 28.83
N TYR A 77 -3.45 -4.30 28.19
CA TYR A 77 -3.26 -5.66 28.69
C TYR A 77 -2.01 -5.85 29.58
N TYR A 78 -1.13 -4.88 29.61
CA TYR A 78 0.02 -4.89 30.51
C TYR A 78 -0.40 -4.96 31.99
N ALA A 79 -1.41 -4.18 32.35
CA ALA A 79 -1.94 -4.12 33.71
C ALA A 79 -2.88 -5.29 34.06
N GLU A 80 -3.46 -5.95 33.04
CA GLU A 80 -4.40 -7.04 33.25
C GLU A 80 -3.68 -8.31 33.67
N ARG A 81 -4.01 -8.82 34.86
CA ARG A 81 -3.36 -10.02 35.41
C ARG A 81 -4.25 -11.25 35.37
N ARG A 82 -5.57 -11.10 35.48
CA ARG A 82 -6.51 -12.22 35.58
C ARG A 82 -6.94 -12.75 34.22
N HIS A 83 -7.15 -11.85 33.26
CA HIS A 83 -7.70 -12.16 31.95
C HIS A 83 -6.76 -11.66 30.84
N ALA A 84 -5.45 -11.74 31.07
CA ALA A 84 -4.44 -11.25 30.13
C ALA A 84 -4.46 -12.03 28.81
N VAL A 85 -4.85 -13.29 28.83
CA VAL A 85 -4.92 -14.18 27.68
C VAL A 85 -6.22 -14.98 27.67
N GLU A 86 -6.64 -15.45 26.50
CA GLU A 86 -7.80 -16.35 26.33
C GLU A 86 -7.39 -17.81 26.31
N VAL A 87 -6.20 -18.09 25.73
CA VAL A 87 -5.61 -19.43 25.66
C VAL A 87 -4.20 -19.35 26.26
N ALA A 88 -3.93 -20.17 27.25
CA ALA A 88 -2.66 -20.20 27.94
C ALA A 88 -1.56 -20.87 27.11
N ALA A 89 -0.30 -20.58 27.44
CA ALA A 89 0.87 -21.15 26.77
C ALA A 89 0.94 -22.68 26.78
N GLY A 90 0.38 -23.31 27.82
CA GLY A 90 0.27 -24.78 27.89
C GLY A 90 -0.55 -25.40 26.75
N GLU A 91 -1.40 -24.61 26.12
CA GLU A 91 -2.23 -25.01 24.99
C GLU A 91 -1.75 -24.38 23.66
N LYS A 92 -0.44 -24.11 23.53
CA LYS A 92 0.16 -23.46 22.35
C LYS A 92 -0.27 -24.08 21.02
N PRO A 93 -0.35 -25.42 20.84
CA PRO A 93 -0.83 -26.00 19.58
C PRO A 93 -2.26 -25.62 19.25
N HIS A 94 -3.15 -25.61 20.24
CA HIS A 94 -4.55 -25.19 20.10
C HIS A 94 -4.62 -23.69 19.75
N LEU A 95 -3.87 -22.85 20.45
CA LEU A 95 -3.78 -21.41 20.21
C LEU A 95 -3.39 -21.09 18.76
N VAL A 96 -2.32 -21.75 18.25
CA VAL A 96 -1.85 -21.59 16.88
C VAL A 96 -2.92 -22.01 15.88
N ALA A 97 -3.50 -23.19 16.02
CA ALA A 97 -4.50 -23.70 15.10
C ALA A 97 -5.76 -22.82 15.06
N TRP A 98 -6.24 -22.39 16.22
CA TRP A 98 -7.40 -21.53 16.37
C TRP A 98 -7.18 -20.16 15.75
N LEU A 99 -6.08 -19.48 16.07
CA LEU A 99 -5.76 -18.16 15.52
C LEU A 99 -5.49 -18.22 14.03
N SER A 100 -4.78 -19.23 13.53
CA SER A 100 -4.54 -19.40 12.09
C SER A 100 -5.85 -19.52 11.32
N LYS A 101 -6.80 -20.28 11.83
CA LYS A 101 -8.14 -20.41 11.22
C LYS A 101 -8.89 -19.07 11.23
N ARG A 102 -8.79 -18.30 12.32
CA ARG A 102 -9.50 -17.02 12.48
C ARG A 102 -8.90 -15.89 11.65
N LEU A 103 -7.59 -15.85 11.53
CA LEU A 103 -6.88 -14.84 10.75
C LEU A 103 -6.82 -15.17 9.25
N GLY A 104 -7.02 -16.45 8.89
CA GLY A 104 -6.90 -16.90 7.50
C GLY A 104 -5.46 -16.98 7.00
N THR A 105 -4.51 -17.09 7.91
CA THR A 105 -3.06 -17.24 7.62
C THR A 105 -2.40 -18.10 8.68
N GLU A 106 -1.29 -18.71 8.33
CA GLU A 106 -0.49 -19.44 9.32
C GLU A 106 0.08 -18.49 10.38
N VAL A 107 -0.19 -18.79 11.64
CA VAL A 107 0.30 -18.06 12.80
C VAL A 107 1.52 -18.78 13.36
N GLN A 108 2.63 -18.08 13.44
CA GLN A 108 3.84 -18.56 14.08
C GLN A 108 4.10 -17.73 15.34
N ILE A 109 4.16 -18.39 16.47
CA ILE A 109 4.46 -17.76 17.77
C ILE A 109 5.96 -17.86 18.00
N PRO A 110 6.70 -16.73 17.95
CA PRO A 110 8.15 -16.75 18.16
C PRO A 110 8.51 -17.25 19.55
N ASP A 111 9.65 -17.93 19.65
CA ASP A 111 10.26 -18.28 20.91
C ASP A 111 11.18 -17.13 21.35
N LEU A 112 10.88 -16.52 22.48
CA LEU A 112 11.66 -15.44 23.07
C LEU A 112 12.42 -15.87 24.33
N THR A 113 12.56 -17.17 24.56
CA THR A 113 13.23 -17.74 25.75
C THR A 113 14.70 -17.30 25.84
N GLU A 114 15.38 -17.22 24.69
CA GLU A 114 16.76 -16.73 24.65
C GLU A 114 16.89 -15.25 25.05
N ALA A 115 15.81 -14.48 24.83
CA ALA A 115 15.72 -13.09 25.27
C ALA A 115 15.19 -12.92 26.71
N GLY A 116 14.97 -14.04 27.43
CA GLY A 116 14.51 -14.05 28.80
C GLY A 116 12.99 -13.99 28.98
N PHE A 117 12.21 -14.04 27.89
CA PHE A 117 10.75 -13.94 27.93
C PHE A 117 10.08 -15.28 27.67
N GLN A 118 9.12 -15.64 28.50
CA GLN A 118 8.30 -16.84 28.34
C GLN A 118 6.89 -16.47 27.85
N LEU A 119 6.34 -17.25 26.93
CA LEU A 119 4.97 -17.08 26.49
C LEU A 119 4.00 -17.33 27.66
N VAL A 120 3.15 -16.38 27.95
CA VAL A 120 2.03 -16.52 28.88
C VAL A 120 0.82 -17.12 28.17
N GLY A 121 0.59 -16.69 26.94
CA GLY A 121 -0.50 -17.16 26.10
C GLY A 121 -0.88 -16.14 25.03
N GLY A 122 -2.08 -16.29 24.48
CA GLY A 122 -2.56 -15.39 23.44
C GLY A 122 -4.08 -15.20 23.48
N ARG A 123 -4.52 -14.25 22.68
CA ARG A 123 -5.94 -13.93 22.48
C ARG A 123 -6.21 -13.39 21.08
N MET A 124 -7.48 -13.41 20.72
CA MET A 124 -7.97 -12.72 19.56
C MET A 124 -8.47 -11.32 19.94
N LEU A 125 -8.13 -10.32 19.14
CA LEU A 125 -8.62 -8.95 19.30
C LEU A 125 -9.46 -8.55 18.11
N PRO A 126 -10.46 -7.69 18.29
CA PRO A 126 -11.18 -7.09 17.18
C PRO A 126 -10.22 -6.17 16.41
N GLY A 127 -10.16 -6.34 15.09
CA GLY A 127 -9.53 -5.42 14.18
C GLY A 127 -10.54 -4.49 13.54
N GLU A 128 -10.10 -3.62 12.62
CA GLU A 128 -11.00 -2.73 11.89
C GLU A 128 -11.88 -3.49 10.89
N SER A 129 -11.29 -4.37 10.10
CA SER A 129 -12.00 -5.20 9.11
C SER A 129 -11.82 -6.71 9.37
N LYS A 130 -10.70 -7.11 9.98
CA LYS A 130 -10.37 -8.49 10.30
C LYS A 130 -9.83 -8.60 11.71
N PRO A 131 -9.98 -9.79 12.36
CA PRO A 131 -9.42 -10.00 13.69
C PRO A 131 -7.90 -9.91 13.67
N ALA A 132 -7.33 -9.67 14.85
CA ALA A 132 -5.90 -9.65 15.09
C ALA A 132 -5.54 -10.65 16.18
N ALA A 133 -4.31 -11.14 16.16
CA ALA A 133 -3.75 -11.94 17.24
C ALA A 133 -2.90 -11.07 18.17
N HIS A 134 -2.92 -11.40 19.44
CA HIS A 134 -2.12 -10.77 20.47
C HIS A 134 -1.53 -11.87 21.36
N PHE A 135 -0.22 -11.84 21.51
CA PHE A 135 0.53 -12.76 22.37
C PHE A 135 1.19 -11.97 23.49
N LEU A 136 1.14 -12.52 24.67
CA LEU A 136 1.74 -11.94 25.86
C LEU A 136 2.92 -12.80 26.28
N TYR A 137 4.04 -12.15 26.54
CA TYR A 137 5.24 -12.73 27.11
C TYR A 137 5.57 -12.02 28.43
N GLU A 138 6.16 -12.75 29.35
CA GLU A 138 6.58 -12.23 30.66
C GLU A 138 7.98 -12.73 30.99
N ASP A 139 8.82 -11.87 31.54
CA ASP A 139 10.12 -12.24 32.06
C ASP A 139 10.04 -12.65 33.55
N ILE A 140 11.17 -13.06 34.12
CA ILE A 140 11.26 -13.52 35.53
C ILE A 140 10.97 -12.38 36.54
N GLU A 141 11.15 -11.14 36.16
CA GLU A 141 10.91 -9.95 36.98
C GLU A 141 9.49 -9.44 36.89
N GLY A 142 8.67 -10.03 36.00
CA GLY A 142 7.31 -9.63 35.71
C GLY A 142 7.20 -8.50 34.68
N GLY A 143 8.29 -8.21 33.96
CA GLY A 143 8.29 -7.36 32.79
C GLY A 143 7.55 -8.03 31.63
N ARG A 144 6.76 -7.28 30.89
CA ARG A 144 5.89 -7.82 29.85
C ARG A 144 6.20 -7.25 28.49
N VAL A 145 6.20 -8.11 27.50
CA VAL A 145 6.28 -7.79 26.07
C VAL A 145 5.08 -8.40 25.37
N THR A 146 4.55 -7.70 24.40
CA THR A 146 3.43 -8.20 23.60
C THR A 146 3.81 -8.24 22.14
N LEU A 147 3.31 -9.24 21.43
CA LEU A 147 3.36 -9.32 19.98
C LEU A 147 1.93 -9.17 19.44
N TYR A 148 1.71 -8.12 18.68
CA TYR A 148 0.47 -7.86 17.96
C TYR A 148 0.63 -8.22 16.49
N MET A 149 -0.23 -9.09 15.98
CA MET A 149 -0.21 -9.57 14.60
C MET A 149 -1.54 -9.29 13.92
N ARG A 150 -1.52 -8.68 12.74
CA ARG A 150 -2.70 -8.44 11.90
C ARG A 150 -2.45 -8.93 10.48
N HIS A 151 -3.47 -9.57 9.87
CA HIS A 151 -3.41 -10.06 8.51
C HIS A 151 -4.49 -9.42 7.65
N GLY A 152 -4.12 -8.91 6.47
CA GLY A 152 -5.01 -8.41 5.43
C GLY A 152 -4.97 -6.90 5.21
N ASP A 153 -5.09 -6.07 6.25
CA ASP A 153 -5.25 -4.61 6.10
C ASP A 153 -3.95 -3.84 6.37
N THR A 154 -2.87 -4.27 5.74
CA THR A 154 -1.53 -3.68 5.96
C THR A 154 -1.07 -2.80 4.80
N GLY A 155 -1.92 -2.60 3.78
CA GLY A 155 -1.53 -1.91 2.56
C GLY A 155 -0.63 -2.73 1.63
N GLY A 156 -0.28 -3.97 1.99
CA GLY A 156 0.45 -4.92 1.15
C GLY A 156 1.92 -4.60 0.86
N SER A 157 2.43 -3.49 1.37
CA SER A 157 3.83 -3.08 1.14
C SER A 157 4.72 -3.58 2.26
N ASN A 158 5.83 -4.24 1.90
CA ASN A 158 6.84 -4.62 2.88
C ASN A 158 7.50 -3.38 3.47
N THR A 159 7.58 -3.32 4.79
CA THR A 159 8.33 -2.25 5.46
C THR A 159 9.59 -2.81 6.09
N LYS A 160 10.57 -1.93 6.27
CA LYS A 160 11.72 -2.24 7.12
C LYS A 160 11.26 -2.33 8.57
N PHE A 161 12.04 -3.03 9.38
CA PHE A 161 11.90 -3.02 10.83
C PHE A 161 12.02 -1.57 11.33
N SER A 162 11.00 -1.08 11.98
CA SER A 162 10.85 0.33 12.36
C SER A 162 10.50 0.45 13.83
N PHE A 163 10.75 1.63 14.40
CA PHE A 163 10.46 1.94 15.79
C PHE A 163 9.56 3.16 15.88
N ALA A 164 8.58 3.11 16.77
CA ALA A 164 7.72 4.25 17.10
C ALA A 164 7.53 4.32 18.62
N GLN A 165 7.35 5.53 19.13
CA GLN A 165 7.00 5.75 20.54
C GLN A 165 5.55 6.20 20.61
N ASN A 166 4.75 5.56 21.46
CA ASN A 166 3.35 5.89 21.64
C ASN A 166 2.96 5.83 23.13
N GLY A 167 2.62 6.98 23.70
CA GLY A 167 2.15 7.05 25.08
C GLY A 167 3.12 6.48 26.13
N GLY A 168 4.43 6.57 25.92
CA GLY A 168 5.45 5.97 26.79
C GLY A 168 5.78 4.50 26.45
N VAL A 169 5.08 3.88 25.52
CA VAL A 169 5.36 2.51 25.04
C VAL A 169 6.23 2.59 23.78
N GLY A 170 7.37 1.87 23.80
CA GLY A 170 8.21 1.67 22.62
C GLY A 170 7.62 0.53 21.77
N VAL A 171 7.37 0.79 20.51
CA VAL A 171 6.78 -0.16 19.57
C VAL A 171 7.73 -0.40 18.40
N TYR A 172 8.21 -1.63 18.27
CA TYR A 172 8.87 -2.11 17.07
C TYR A 172 7.84 -2.71 16.14
N TYR A 173 7.90 -2.37 14.85
CA TYR A 173 6.92 -2.88 13.91
C TYR A 173 7.52 -3.11 12.52
N TRP A 174 6.92 -4.04 11.78
CA TRP A 174 7.22 -4.29 10.38
C TRP A 174 6.02 -4.91 9.68
N ILE A 175 5.97 -4.76 8.37
CA ILE A 175 4.97 -5.38 7.50
C ILE A 175 5.70 -6.32 6.56
N ASN A 176 5.18 -7.54 6.43
CA ASN A 176 5.65 -8.54 5.50
C ASN A 176 4.46 -9.06 4.66
N GLY A 177 4.38 -8.60 3.42
CA GLY A 177 3.24 -8.86 2.55
C GLY A 177 1.93 -8.41 3.20
N PRO A 178 0.93 -9.28 3.30
CA PRO A 178 -0.35 -8.93 3.89
C PRO A 178 -0.35 -8.94 5.42
N THR A 179 0.77 -9.22 6.09
CA THR A 179 0.83 -9.38 7.55
C THR A 179 1.69 -8.31 8.19
N GLY A 180 1.12 -7.62 9.19
CA GLY A 180 1.82 -6.66 10.03
C GLY A 180 2.08 -7.24 11.42
N TYR A 181 3.25 -6.89 11.97
CA TYR A 181 3.72 -7.27 13.30
C TYR A 181 4.15 -6.03 14.09
N ALA A 182 3.85 -5.99 15.36
CA ALA A 182 4.26 -4.93 16.25
C ALA A 182 4.45 -5.45 17.70
#